data_c87f8c71b1b1037e2516c58764369d27
#
_entry.id   c87f8c71b1b1037e2516c58764369d27
#
_cell.length_a   1.000
_cell.length_b   1.000
_cell.length_c   1.000
_cell.angle_alpha   90.00
_cell.angle_beta   90.00
_cell.angle_gamma   90.00
#
_symmetry.space_group_name_H-M   'P 1'
#
loop_
_entity.id
_entity.type
_entity.pdbx_description
1 polymer ?
#
loop_
_entity_poly.entity_id
_entity_poly.type
_entity_poly.pdbx_seq_one_letter_code
_entity_poly.pdbx_strand_id
1 'polypeptide(L)'
;VGTPGAGEDWAYISSGTWSLMGAELKDGIATPAAYDANFTNEWGVAGSIRFLKNIMGMWLIQEVARMQDYQYSYAELADMAAKEAPYQQFVNVNDDRFLNPANMIEEFQAYCRETGQKVPETPGEIARCVYDNLALCYAVELKNLQAITGRKINKLHIVGGGSNNRLLNQLTADACNVTVEAGPGEATAIGNLVVQMVATSGFGDLASARKAVRASFDLHTYEPSNPDAQAIVEEYETFLANQCQLARV
;
A
#
# COMPACT_ATOMS: atom_id res chain seq x y z
N VAL A 1 10.27 -4.88 -11.70
CA VAL A 1 10.40 -5.05 -13.15
C VAL A 1 9.03 -5.25 -13.80
N GLY A 2 8.19 -6.13 -13.27
CA GLY A 2 6.83 -6.38 -13.78
C GLY A 2 5.83 -5.22 -13.61
N THR A 3 6.24 -4.13 -12.95
CA THR A 3 5.44 -2.90 -12.84
C THR A 3 5.49 -2.15 -14.17
N PRO A 4 4.35 -1.79 -14.77
CA PRO A 4 4.29 -1.13 -16.07
C PRO A 4 4.57 0.38 -16.01
N GLY A 5 5.49 0.82 -15.13
CA GLY A 5 5.88 2.21 -14.95
C GLY A 5 6.70 2.76 -16.10
N ALA A 6 6.55 4.06 -16.37
CA ALA A 6 7.31 4.79 -17.38
C ALA A 6 7.61 6.22 -16.90
N GLY A 7 8.80 6.74 -17.23
CA GLY A 7 9.24 8.04 -16.72
C GLY A 7 9.81 7.95 -15.29
N GLU A 8 9.78 9.07 -14.56
CA GLU A 8 10.34 9.18 -13.20
C GLU A 8 9.31 9.65 -12.15
N ASP A 9 8.09 9.98 -12.56
CA ASP A 9 7.03 10.56 -11.72
C ASP A 9 6.07 9.51 -11.16
N TRP A 10 6.53 8.29 -10.98
CA TRP A 10 5.76 7.19 -10.46
C TRP A 10 6.43 6.48 -9.28
N ALA A 11 5.58 5.90 -8.44
CA ALA A 11 5.96 4.96 -7.39
C ALA A 11 5.16 3.67 -7.54
N TYR A 12 5.48 2.66 -6.75
CA TYR A 12 4.74 1.41 -6.74
C TYR A 12 4.39 0.96 -5.33
N ILE A 13 3.31 0.18 -5.23
CA ILE A 13 3.03 -0.70 -4.10
C ILE A 13 2.99 -2.13 -4.62
N SER A 14 3.92 -2.97 -4.16
CA SER A 14 3.79 -4.42 -4.32
C SER A 14 2.90 -4.91 -3.19
N SER A 15 1.60 -5.06 -3.49
CA SER A 15 0.57 -5.36 -2.51
C SER A 15 0.31 -6.86 -2.43
N GLY A 16 0.83 -7.47 -1.40
CA GLY A 16 0.64 -8.86 -1.00
C GLY A 16 0.34 -8.94 0.49
N THR A 17 0.82 -9.99 1.16
CA THR A 17 0.78 -10.09 2.63
C THR A 17 1.38 -8.82 3.27
N TRP A 18 2.53 -8.39 2.79
CA TRP A 18 3.10 -7.06 3.01
C TRP A 18 2.79 -6.13 1.84
N SER A 19 2.79 -4.83 2.10
CA SER A 19 2.77 -3.78 1.08
C SER A 19 4.14 -3.13 1.02
N LEU A 20 4.87 -3.34 -0.07
CA LEU A 20 6.18 -2.73 -0.29
C LEU A 20 5.97 -1.49 -1.15
N MET A 21 6.02 -0.31 -0.53
CA MET A 21 5.94 0.96 -1.25
C MET A 21 7.33 1.48 -1.58
N GLY A 22 7.57 1.87 -2.82
CA GLY A 22 8.88 2.41 -3.20
C GLY A 22 8.95 3.03 -4.58
N ALA A 23 10.14 3.51 -4.88
CA ALA A 23 10.53 4.06 -6.18
C ALA A 23 11.80 3.37 -6.70
N GLU A 24 11.96 3.38 -8.02
CA GLU A 24 13.18 2.92 -8.67
C GLU A 24 14.12 4.11 -8.85
N LEU A 25 15.33 3.99 -8.31
CA LEU A 25 16.35 5.04 -8.31
C LEU A 25 17.61 4.55 -9.04
N LYS A 26 18.46 5.49 -9.46
CA LYS A 26 19.81 5.18 -9.98
C LYS A 26 20.79 4.94 -8.84
N ASP A 27 20.68 5.74 -7.79
CA ASP A 27 21.57 5.72 -6.63
C ASP A 27 20.77 5.52 -5.36
N GLY A 28 21.36 4.86 -4.37
CA GLY A 28 20.72 4.64 -3.06
C GLY A 28 20.70 5.91 -2.22
N ILE A 29 19.73 6.01 -1.33
CA ILE A 29 19.59 7.11 -0.37
C ILE A 29 19.89 6.55 1.02
N ALA A 30 20.95 7.06 1.66
CA ALA A 30 21.38 6.68 3.02
C ALA A 30 21.49 7.95 3.90
N THR A 31 20.35 8.61 4.11
CA THR A 31 20.25 9.81 4.94
C THR A 31 19.60 9.50 6.29
N PRO A 32 19.80 10.31 7.34
CA PRO A 32 19.05 10.17 8.60
C PRO A 32 17.53 10.13 8.37
N ALA A 33 17.00 10.98 7.51
CA ALA A 33 15.57 10.99 7.19
C ALA A 33 15.08 9.67 6.59
N ALA A 34 15.86 9.03 5.72
CA ALA A 34 15.52 7.72 5.16
C ALA A 34 15.56 6.63 6.24
N TYR A 35 16.54 6.68 7.14
CA TYR A 35 16.67 5.76 8.26
C TYR A 35 15.52 5.91 9.25
N ASP A 36 15.23 7.13 9.69
CA ASP A 36 14.16 7.42 10.65
C ASP A 36 12.77 7.05 10.11
N ALA A 37 12.57 7.22 8.79
CA ALA A 37 11.34 6.80 8.11
C ALA A 37 11.32 5.30 7.74
N ASN A 38 12.37 4.54 8.10
CA ASN A 38 12.51 3.10 7.85
C ASN A 38 12.45 2.70 6.37
N PHE A 39 13.05 3.54 5.48
CA PHE A 39 13.26 3.17 4.09
C PHE A 39 14.57 2.40 3.91
N THR A 40 14.58 1.45 3.00
CA THR A 40 15.73 0.62 2.66
C THR A 40 16.11 0.73 1.20
N ASN A 41 17.37 0.40 0.90
CA ASN A 41 17.89 0.31 -0.46
C ASN A 41 18.10 -1.17 -0.80
N GLU A 42 17.47 -1.64 -1.86
CA GLU A 42 17.64 -2.99 -2.37
C GLU A 42 18.17 -2.93 -3.81
N TRP A 43 19.05 -3.85 -4.17
CA TRP A 43 19.50 -3.99 -5.53
C TRP A 43 18.35 -4.34 -6.47
N GLY A 44 18.17 -3.53 -7.50
CA GLY A 44 17.23 -3.74 -8.59
C GLY A 44 17.91 -4.37 -9.80
N VAL A 45 17.20 -4.37 -10.92
CA VAL A 45 17.69 -4.88 -12.20
C VAL A 45 18.40 -3.75 -12.97
N ALA A 46 19.38 -4.11 -13.81
CA ALA A 46 20.11 -3.18 -14.67
C ALA A 46 20.80 -2.02 -13.89
N GLY A 47 21.31 -2.32 -12.70
CA GLY A 47 22.02 -1.35 -11.87
C GLY A 47 21.12 -0.33 -11.17
N SER A 48 19.80 -0.55 -11.15
CA SER A 48 18.89 0.29 -10.38
C SER A 48 18.87 -0.08 -8.90
N ILE A 49 18.37 0.84 -8.08
CA ILE A 49 18.08 0.65 -6.67
C ILE A 49 16.56 0.70 -6.49
N ARG A 50 16.01 -0.26 -5.77
CA ARG A 50 14.66 -0.24 -5.22
C ARG A 50 14.74 0.45 -3.86
N PHE A 51 14.37 1.71 -3.79
CA PHE A 51 14.24 2.43 -2.53
C PHE A 51 12.82 2.26 -2.04
N LEU A 52 12.65 1.53 -0.95
CA LEU A 52 11.32 1.10 -0.50
C LEU A 52 11.20 1.02 1.02
N LYS A 53 9.95 0.94 1.46
CA LYS A 53 9.54 0.65 2.84
C LYS A 53 8.54 -0.49 2.86
N ASN A 54 8.68 -1.38 3.84
CA ASN A 54 7.66 -2.38 4.17
C ASN A 54 6.56 -1.74 5.02
N ILE A 55 5.32 -1.93 4.62
CA ILE A 55 4.12 -1.51 5.33
C ILE A 55 3.31 -2.78 5.58
N MET A 56 2.63 -2.87 6.73
CA MET A 56 1.64 -3.91 6.94
C MET A 56 0.65 -3.89 5.78
N GLY A 57 0.37 -5.04 5.19
CA GLY A 57 -0.40 -5.12 3.96
C GLY A 57 -1.70 -5.91 4.11
N MET A 58 -1.98 -6.75 3.11
CA MET A 58 -3.18 -7.59 3.11
C MET A 58 -3.17 -8.65 4.21
N TRP A 59 -2.06 -8.83 4.93
CA TRP A 59 -1.97 -9.64 6.14
C TRP A 59 -3.10 -9.33 7.12
N LEU A 60 -3.41 -8.06 7.33
CA LEU A 60 -4.45 -7.62 8.25
C LEU A 60 -5.82 -8.23 7.90
N ILE A 61 -6.24 -8.12 6.64
CA ILE A 61 -7.53 -8.67 6.20
C ILE A 61 -7.48 -10.19 6.05
N GLN A 62 -6.31 -10.78 5.75
CA GLN A 62 -6.13 -12.23 5.71
C GLN A 62 -6.35 -12.84 7.09
N GLU A 63 -5.80 -12.20 8.13
CA GLU A 63 -6.01 -12.63 9.51
C GLU A 63 -7.45 -12.38 9.99
N VAL A 64 -8.08 -11.29 9.59
CA VAL A 64 -9.51 -11.08 9.86
C VAL A 64 -10.36 -12.20 9.25
N ALA A 65 -10.10 -12.58 8.00
CA ALA A 65 -10.79 -13.70 7.36
C ALA A 65 -10.52 -15.04 8.06
N ARG A 66 -9.26 -15.28 8.47
CA ARG A 66 -8.86 -16.48 9.20
C ARG A 66 -9.56 -16.58 10.56
N MET A 67 -9.69 -15.47 11.30
CA MET A 67 -10.40 -15.42 12.59
C MET A 67 -11.90 -15.70 12.46
N GLN A 68 -12.44 -15.55 11.25
CA GLN A 68 -13.84 -15.86 10.92
C GLN A 68 -13.98 -17.21 10.20
N ASP A 69 -13.00 -18.12 10.35
CA ASP A 69 -12.97 -19.43 9.70
C ASP A 69 -13.20 -19.35 8.17
N TYR A 70 -12.77 -18.27 7.54
CA TYR A 70 -12.97 -17.97 6.11
C TYR A 70 -14.45 -18.01 5.67
N GLN A 71 -15.36 -17.65 6.57
CA GLN A 71 -16.79 -17.57 6.27
C GLN A 71 -17.08 -16.63 5.10
N TYR A 72 -16.27 -15.59 4.93
CA TYR A 72 -16.37 -14.62 3.86
C TYR A 72 -15.08 -14.61 3.04
N SER A 73 -15.22 -14.58 1.72
CA SER A 73 -14.09 -14.36 0.82
C SER A 73 -13.56 -12.91 0.95
N TYR A 74 -12.35 -12.65 0.50
CA TYR A 74 -11.78 -11.30 0.49
C TYR A 74 -12.61 -10.30 -0.34
N ALA A 75 -13.25 -10.77 -1.42
CA ALA A 75 -14.16 -9.96 -2.22
C ALA A 75 -15.43 -9.59 -1.44
N GLU A 76 -16.05 -10.54 -0.75
CA GLU A 76 -17.23 -10.29 0.08
C GLU A 76 -16.90 -9.33 1.24
N LEU A 77 -15.75 -9.47 1.90
CA LEU A 77 -15.31 -8.52 2.93
C LEU A 77 -15.12 -7.12 2.35
N ALA A 78 -14.58 -6.98 1.15
CA ALA A 78 -14.44 -5.68 0.48
C ALA A 78 -15.81 -5.10 0.10
N ASP A 79 -16.76 -5.92 -0.36
CA ASP A 79 -18.13 -5.51 -0.70
C ASP A 79 -18.93 -5.10 0.55
N MET A 80 -18.72 -5.75 1.70
CA MET A 80 -19.30 -5.36 2.99
C MET A 80 -18.70 -4.03 3.44
N ALA A 81 -17.37 -3.91 3.43
CA ALA A 81 -16.66 -2.69 3.80
C ALA A 81 -17.09 -1.48 2.96
N ALA A 82 -17.37 -1.68 1.67
CA ALA A 82 -17.83 -0.61 0.78
C ALA A 82 -19.19 -0.01 1.17
N LYS A 83 -19.99 -0.73 1.95
CA LYS A 83 -21.31 -0.29 2.43
C LYS A 83 -21.25 0.44 3.76
N GLU A 84 -20.12 0.35 4.47
CA GLU A 84 -19.93 0.97 5.77
C GLU A 84 -19.51 2.44 5.64
N ALA A 85 -19.78 3.21 6.70
CA ALA A 85 -19.33 4.59 6.78
C ALA A 85 -17.80 4.68 6.76
N PRO A 86 -17.21 5.57 5.94
CA PRO A 86 -15.75 5.69 5.82
C PRO A 86 -15.14 6.38 7.05
N TYR A 87 -13.87 6.05 7.30
CA TYR A 87 -12.95 6.75 8.22
C TYR A 87 -13.51 6.94 9.64
N GLN A 88 -14.19 5.90 10.16
CA GLN A 88 -14.75 5.93 11.52
C GLN A 88 -13.69 5.71 12.62
N GLN A 89 -12.55 5.16 12.27
CA GLN A 89 -11.44 4.87 13.18
C GLN A 89 -10.11 5.22 12.54
N PHE A 90 -9.18 5.72 13.35
CA PHE A 90 -7.77 5.86 13.00
C PHE A 90 -6.94 4.83 13.75
N VAL A 91 -6.20 4.02 13.02
CA VAL A 91 -5.37 2.92 13.54
C VAL A 91 -3.99 3.00 12.90
N ASN A 92 -2.94 3.00 13.70
CA ASN A 92 -1.59 2.79 13.17
C ASN A 92 -1.43 1.33 12.75
N VAL A 93 -1.64 1.04 11.48
CA VAL A 93 -1.55 -0.34 10.95
C VAL A 93 -0.14 -0.95 11.07
N ASN A 94 0.89 -0.15 11.28
CA ASN A 94 2.26 -0.60 11.50
C ASN A 94 2.61 -0.79 12.99
N ASP A 95 1.63 -0.73 13.90
CA ASP A 95 1.84 -1.08 15.31
C ASP A 95 2.22 -2.56 15.43
N ASP A 96 3.24 -2.87 16.25
CA ASP A 96 3.78 -4.22 16.42
C ASP A 96 2.73 -5.24 16.91
N ARG A 97 1.64 -4.77 17.55
CA ARG A 97 0.51 -5.62 17.95
C ARG A 97 -0.12 -6.40 16.79
N PHE A 98 -0.06 -5.86 15.57
CA PHE A 98 -0.63 -6.48 14.38
C PHE A 98 0.31 -7.46 13.66
N LEU A 99 1.58 -7.57 14.09
CA LEU A 99 2.55 -8.48 13.46
C LEU A 99 2.18 -9.95 13.60
N ASN A 100 1.82 -10.36 14.80
CA ASN A 100 1.47 -11.75 15.11
C ASN A 100 0.48 -11.83 16.27
N PRO A 101 -0.71 -11.26 16.16
CA PRO A 101 -1.70 -11.27 17.24
C PRO A 101 -2.32 -12.67 17.39
N ALA A 102 -2.76 -12.99 18.60
CA ALA A 102 -3.57 -14.18 18.86
C ALA A 102 -4.93 -14.07 18.12
N ASN A 103 -5.49 -12.86 18.08
CA ASN A 103 -6.75 -12.56 17.38
C ASN A 103 -6.69 -11.13 16.79
N MET A 104 -6.59 -11.03 15.47
CA MET A 104 -6.49 -9.75 14.76
C MET A 104 -7.72 -8.84 14.99
N ILE A 105 -8.92 -9.43 15.05
CA ILE A 105 -10.17 -8.68 15.26
C ILE A 105 -10.16 -8.04 16.65
N GLU A 106 -9.81 -8.81 17.67
CA GLU A 106 -9.73 -8.32 19.05
C GLU A 106 -8.68 -7.21 19.21
N GLU A 107 -7.56 -7.29 18.47
CA GLU A 107 -6.52 -6.25 18.50
C GLU A 107 -7.01 -4.94 17.88
N PHE A 108 -7.70 -4.97 16.73
CA PHE A 108 -8.33 -3.77 16.17
C PHE A 108 -9.34 -3.16 17.14
N GLN A 109 -10.18 -4.00 17.74
CA GLN A 109 -11.17 -3.56 18.73
C GLN A 109 -10.54 -3.01 20.00
N ALA A 110 -9.47 -3.64 20.50
CA ALA A 110 -8.70 -3.16 21.66
C ALA A 110 -8.06 -1.81 21.37
N TYR A 111 -7.40 -1.67 20.19
CA TYR A 111 -6.81 -0.41 19.75
C TYR A 111 -7.84 0.73 19.74
N CYS A 112 -9.03 0.49 19.19
CA CYS A 112 -10.09 1.50 19.16
C CYS A 112 -10.60 1.85 20.57
N ARG A 113 -10.75 0.88 21.48
CA ARG A 113 -11.10 1.13 22.91
C ARG A 113 -10.06 1.97 23.61
N GLU A 114 -8.79 1.61 23.47
CA GLU A 114 -7.64 2.29 24.11
C GLU A 114 -7.52 3.75 23.65
N THR A 115 -7.87 4.02 22.39
CA THR A 115 -7.81 5.36 21.80
C THR A 115 -9.14 6.12 21.89
N GLY A 116 -10.16 5.58 22.58
CA GLY A 116 -11.45 6.22 22.80
C GLY A 116 -12.31 6.37 21.54
N GLN A 117 -12.09 5.52 20.55
CA GLN A 117 -12.80 5.55 19.28
C GLN A 117 -13.97 4.55 19.25
N LYS A 118 -14.89 4.73 18.28
CA LYS A 118 -15.95 3.74 18.01
C LYS A 118 -15.32 2.38 17.70
N VAL A 119 -15.75 1.34 18.39
CA VAL A 119 -15.25 -0.03 18.16
C VAL A 119 -15.97 -0.64 16.96
N PRO A 120 -15.25 -1.16 15.95
CA PRO A 120 -15.87 -1.88 14.85
C PRO A 120 -16.36 -3.26 15.32
N GLU A 121 -17.60 -3.63 15.03
CA GLU A 121 -18.23 -4.85 15.55
C GLU A 121 -18.56 -5.86 14.43
N THR A 122 -19.06 -5.37 13.29
CA THR A 122 -19.45 -6.24 12.17
C THR A 122 -18.25 -6.59 11.28
N PRO A 123 -18.31 -7.70 10.52
CA PRO A 123 -17.27 -8.01 9.53
C PRO A 123 -17.00 -6.88 8.53
N GLY A 124 -18.06 -6.17 8.12
CA GLY A 124 -17.96 -5.01 7.23
C GLY A 124 -17.24 -3.84 7.89
N GLU A 125 -17.60 -3.47 9.13
CA GLU A 125 -16.94 -2.38 9.88
C GLU A 125 -15.46 -2.67 10.14
N ILE A 126 -15.13 -3.94 10.49
CA ILE A 126 -13.74 -4.35 10.71
C ILE A 126 -12.94 -4.27 9.40
N ALA A 127 -13.47 -4.82 8.31
CA ALA A 127 -12.83 -4.77 7.00
C ALA A 127 -12.69 -3.30 6.51
N ARG A 128 -13.69 -2.45 6.75
CA ARG A 128 -13.63 -1.02 6.44
C ARG A 128 -12.52 -0.32 7.23
N CYS A 129 -12.45 -0.55 8.52
CA CYS A 129 -11.38 -0.02 9.38
C CYS A 129 -10.00 -0.42 8.85
N VAL A 130 -9.81 -1.68 8.44
CA VAL A 130 -8.54 -2.14 7.85
C VAL A 130 -8.23 -1.38 6.55
N TYR A 131 -9.16 -1.31 5.60
CA TYR A 131 -8.89 -0.69 4.29
C TYR A 131 -8.70 0.82 4.36
N ASP A 132 -9.50 1.52 5.17
CA ASP A 132 -9.34 2.96 5.37
C ASP A 132 -7.95 3.27 5.93
N ASN A 133 -7.51 2.56 6.95
CA ASN A 133 -6.23 2.82 7.60
C ASN A 133 -5.02 2.34 6.78
N LEU A 134 -5.16 1.32 5.93
CA LEU A 134 -4.14 0.99 4.94
C LEU A 134 -3.97 2.12 3.92
N ALA A 135 -5.06 2.66 3.38
CA ALA A 135 -5.01 3.75 2.41
C ALA A 135 -4.43 5.03 3.01
N LEU A 136 -4.80 5.38 4.25
CA LEU A 136 -4.24 6.52 4.99
C LEU A 136 -2.73 6.33 5.26
N CYS A 137 -2.32 5.13 5.66
CA CYS A 137 -0.92 4.80 5.84
C CYS A 137 -0.14 4.95 4.52
N TYR A 138 -0.69 4.47 3.40
CA TYR A 138 -0.06 4.64 2.08
C TYR A 138 0.11 6.12 1.72
N ALA A 139 -0.86 6.97 2.05
CA ALA A 139 -0.76 8.41 1.80
C ALA A 139 0.39 9.06 2.58
N VAL A 140 0.51 8.75 3.87
CA VAL A 140 1.60 9.24 4.73
C VAL A 140 2.95 8.76 4.20
N GLU A 141 3.07 7.49 3.84
CA GLU A 141 4.34 6.93 3.37
C GLU A 141 4.69 7.41 1.95
N LEU A 142 3.72 7.72 1.11
CA LEU A 142 3.97 8.37 -0.18
C LEU A 142 4.50 9.80 -0.01
N LYS A 143 3.97 10.56 0.96
CA LYS A 143 4.51 11.89 1.33
C LYS A 143 5.95 11.77 1.81
N ASN A 144 6.26 10.79 2.68
CA ASN A 144 7.63 10.52 3.14
C ASN A 144 8.56 10.17 1.98
N LEU A 145 8.13 9.27 1.09
CA LEU A 145 8.90 8.89 -0.11
C LEU A 145 9.21 10.11 -0.99
N GLN A 146 8.22 10.97 -1.25
CA GLN A 146 8.39 12.18 -2.03
C GLN A 146 9.37 13.15 -1.37
N ALA A 147 9.23 13.39 -0.05
CA ALA A 147 10.10 14.29 0.71
C ALA A 147 11.56 13.82 0.70
N ILE A 148 11.80 12.51 0.90
CA ILE A 148 13.14 11.93 0.97
C ILE A 148 13.80 11.89 -0.41
N THR A 149 13.05 11.51 -1.46
CA THR A 149 13.58 11.39 -2.82
C THR A 149 13.65 12.71 -3.58
N GLY A 150 12.93 13.76 -3.12
CA GLY A 150 12.75 15.02 -3.83
C GLY A 150 11.92 14.88 -5.11
N ARG A 151 11.28 13.75 -5.34
CA ARG A 151 10.48 13.47 -6.54
C ARG A 151 9.00 13.82 -6.29
N LYS A 152 8.38 14.42 -7.29
CA LYS A 152 6.93 14.53 -7.32
C LYS A 152 6.35 13.26 -7.97
N ILE A 153 5.54 12.53 -7.23
CA ILE A 153 4.86 11.33 -7.72
C ILE A 153 3.43 11.71 -8.14
N ASN A 154 3.11 11.50 -9.39
CA ASN A 154 1.78 11.76 -9.94
C ASN A 154 1.00 10.46 -10.19
N LYS A 155 1.68 9.31 -10.17
CA LYS A 155 1.10 8.00 -10.44
C LYS A 155 1.63 6.95 -9.46
N LEU A 156 0.71 6.13 -8.96
CA LEU A 156 1.03 5.01 -8.08
C LEU A 156 0.57 3.70 -8.74
N HIS A 157 1.52 2.82 -9.01
CA HIS A 157 1.21 1.48 -9.54
C HIS A 157 0.99 0.51 -8.37
N ILE A 158 -0.18 -0.11 -8.29
CA ILE A 158 -0.44 -1.20 -7.34
C ILE A 158 -0.40 -2.52 -8.08
N VAL A 159 0.56 -3.38 -7.73
CA VAL A 159 0.78 -4.69 -8.33
C VAL A 159 0.68 -5.80 -7.27
N GLY A 160 0.56 -7.05 -7.70
CA GLY A 160 0.36 -8.17 -6.80
C GLY A 160 -1.11 -8.42 -6.47
N GLY A 161 -1.42 -9.36 -5.59
CA GLY A 161 -2.79 -9.79 -5.28
C GLY A 161 -3.71 -8.66 -4.82
N GLY A 162 -3.20 -7.66 -4.10
CA GLY A 162 -3.95 -6.50 -3.65
C GLY A 162 -4.46 -5.60 -4.78
N SER A 163 -3.87 -5.68 -5.99
CA SER A 163 -4.37 -4.94 -7.15
C SER A 163 -5.80 -5.32 -7.56
N ASN A 164 -6.29 -6.46 -7.10
CA ASN A 164 -7.67 -6.92 -7.33
C ASN A 164 -8.68 -6.28 -6.37
N ASN A 165 -8.23 -5.62 -5.29
CA ASN A 165 -9.14 -5.00 -4.32
C ASN A 165 -9.53 -3.58 -4.79
N ARG A 166 -10.68 -3.49 -5.45
CA ARG A 166 -11.18 -2.24 -6.03
C ARG A 166 -11.41 -1.14 -4.98
N LEU A 167 -11.94 -1.52 -3.81
CA LEU A 167 -12.18 -0.56 -2.72
C LEU A 167 -10.86 0.05 -2.23
N LEU A 168 -9.88 -0.78 -1.87
CA LEU A 168 -8.58 -0.30 -1.38
C LEU A 168 -7.85 0.54 -2.44
N ASN A 169 -7.93 0.17 -3.71
CA ASN A 169 -7.31 0.92 -4.80
C ASN A 169 -7.92 2.32 -4.95
N GLN A 170 -9.27 2.44 -4.86
CA GLN A 170 -9.94 3.75 -4.90
C GLN A 170 -9.62 4.58 -3.66
N LEU A 171 -9.70 3.98 -2.45
CA LEU A 171 -9.31 4.66 -1.21
C LEU A 171 -7.86 5.15 -1.25
N THR A 172 -6.97 4.36 -1.87
CA THR A 172 -5.57 4.76 -2.05
C THR A 172 -5.42 5.93 -3.02
N ALA A 173 -6.16 5.94 -4.14
CA ALA A 173 -6.16 7.07 -5.06
C ALA A 173 -6.64 8.36 -4.38
N ASP A 174 -7.72 8.27 -3.61
CA ASP A 174 -8.30 9.39 -2.86
C ASP A 174 -7.33 9.91 -1.79
N ALA A 175 -6.81 9.03 -0.94
CA ALA A 175 -5.92 9.40 0.16
C ALA A 175 -4.56 9.92 -0.32
N CYS A 176 -3.96 9.29 -1.33
CA CYS A 176 -2.68 9.72 -1.91
C CYS A 176 -2.81 10.95 -2.83
N ASN A 177 -4.02 11.26 -3.28
CA ASN A 177 -4.33 12.30 -4.27
C ASN A 177 -3.49 12.17 -5.55
N VAL A 178 -3.37 10.94 -6.06
CA VAL A 178 -2.66 10.60 -7.30
C VAL A 178 -3.47 9.56 -8.09
N THR A 179 -3.24 9.50 -9.39
CA THR A 179 -3.78 8.41 -10.21
C THR A 179 -3.19 7.07 -9.74
N VAL A 180 -4.04 6.09 -9.44
CA VAL A 180 -3.65 4.70 -9.17
C VAL A 180 -3.89 3.84 -10.40
N GLU A 181 -2.87 3.11 -10.85
CA GLU A 181 -3.00 2.05 -11.85
C GLU A 181 -2.78 0.69 -11.18
N ALA A 182 -3.83 -0.12 -11.11
CA ALA A 182 -3.81 -1.44 -10.47
C ALA A 182 -3.66 -2.58 -11.48
N GLY A 183 -2.69 -3.45 -11.24
CA GLY A 183 -2.31 -4.59 -12.09
C GLY A 183 -0.89 -4.47 -12.65
N PRO A 184 -0.33 -5.58 -13.13
CA PRO A 184 -0.87 -6.94 -13.08
C PRO A 184 -0.76 -7.58 -11.68
N GLY A 185 -1.64 -8.54 -11.40
CA GLY A 185 -1.66 -9.29 -10.14
C GLY A 185 -0.40 -10.14 -9.92
N GLU A 186 0.16 -10.72 -10.98
CA GLU A 186 1.33 -11.61 -10.92
C GLU A 186 2.64 -10.90 -11.33
N ALA A 187 2.79 -9.63 -10.94
CA ALA A 187 3.92 -8.79 -11.36
C ALA A 187 5.31 -9.38 -11.01
N THR A 188 5.41 -10.17 -9.94
CA THR A 188 6.68 -10.82 -9.56
C THR A 188 7.09 -11.88 -10.57
N ALA A 189 6.18 -12.78 -10.95
CA ALA A 189 6.43 -13.81 -11.96
C ALA A 189 6.69 -13.19 -13.34
N ILE A 190 5.88 -12.19 -13.72
CA ILE A 190 6.05 -11.42 -14.96
C ILE A 190 7.42 -10.75 -14.98
N GLY A 191 7.83 -10.12 -13.88
CA GLY A 191 9.13 -9.47 -13.75
C GLY A 191 10.29 -10.44 -13.93
N ASN A 192 10.19 -11.64 -13.36
CA ASN A 192 11.20 -12.70 -13.55
C ASN A 192 11.33 -13.10 -15.04
N LEU A 193 10.21 -13.37 -15.72
CA LEU A 193 10.21 -13.69 -17.14
C LEU A 193 10.78 -12.55 -17.98
N VAL A 194 10.38 -11.33 -17.71
CA VAL A 194 10.86 -10.13 -18.44
C VAL A 194 12.37 -9.98 -18.35
N VAL A 195 12.98 -10.19 -17.17
CA VAL A 195 14.44 -10.12 -17.00
C VAL A 195 15.13 -11.18 -17.85
N GLN A 196 14.61 -12.41 -17.87
CA GLN A 196 15.17 -13.49 -18.70
C GLN A 196 15.02 -13.16 -20.19
N MET A 197 13.90 -12.61 -20.62
CA MET A 197 13.69 -12.21 -22.01
C MET A 197 14.62 -11.07 -22.44
N VAL A 198 14.90 -10.10 -21.57
CA VAL A 198 15.91 -9.06 -21.83
C VAL A 198 17.30 -9.70 -21.96
N ALA A 199 17.67 -10.60 -21.05
CA ALA A 199 18.98 -11.27 -21.06
C ALA A 199 19.18 -12.15 -22.31
N THR A 200 18.13 -12.71 -22.89
CA THR A 200 18.16 -13.56 -24.10
C THR A 200 17.81 -12.78 -25.37
N SER A 201 17.86 -11.45 -25.35
CA SER A 201 17.56 -10.56 -26.47
C SER A 201 16.13 -10.66 -27.02
N GLY A 202 15.16 -11.15 -26.24
CA GLY A 202 13.73 -11.11 -26.56
C GLY A 202 13.16 -9.70 -26.47
N PHE A 203 13.78 -8.83 -25.63
CA PHE A 203 13.57 -7.39 -25.60
C PHE A 203 14.91 -6.66 -25.65
N GLY A 204 14.93 -5.47 -26.24
CA GLY A 204 16.16 -4.67 -26.36
C GLY A 204 16.61 -4.07 -25.01
N ASP A 205 15.63 -3.74 -24.15
CA ASP A 205 15.86 -3.14 -22.84
C ASP A 205 14.65 -3.33 -21.92
N LEU A 206 14.79 -2.87 -20.67
CA LEU A 206 13.71 -2.94 -19.67
C LEU A 206 12.52 -2.04 -20.01
N ALA A 207 12.74 -0.91 -20.68
CA ALA A 207 11.68 0.01 -21.05
C ALA A 207 10.75 -0.59 -22.11
N SER A 208 11.34 -1.23 -23.15
CA SER A 208 10.56 -1.95 -24.17
C SER A 208 9.80 -3.14 -23.58
N ALA A 209 10.40 -3.86 -22.62
CA ALA A 209 9.75 -4.96 -21.91
C ALA A 209 8.57 -4.48 -21.06
N ARG A 210 8.71 -3.39 -20.30
CA ARG A 210 7.60 -2.78 -19.52
C ARG A 210 6.46 -2.30 -20.42
N LYS A 211 6.79 -1.79 -21.62
CA LYS A 211 5.79 -1.41 -22.62
C LYS A 211 4.98 -2.61 -23.10
N ALA A 212 5.64 -3.76 -23.29
CA ALA A 212 4.98 -5.02 -23.61
C ALA A 212 4.09 -5.51 -22.46
N VAL A 213 4.56 -5.43 -21.20
CA VAL A 213 3.75 -5.76 -20.02
C VAL A 213 2.48 -4.90 -19.99
N ARG A 214 2.61 -3.58 -20.15
CA ARG A 214 1.46 -2.67 -20.21
C ARG A 214 0.44 -3.03 -21.30
N ALA A 215 0.90 -3.48 -22.45
CA ALA A 215 0.05 -3.86 -23.58
C ALA A 215 -0.58 -5.26 -23.44
N SER A 216 -0.05 -6.10 -22.54
CA SER A 216 -0.44 -7.51 -22.40
C SER A 216 -1.40 -7.79 -21.25
N PHE A 217 -1.57 -6.85 -20.33
CA PHE A 217 -2.40 -7.03 -19.14
C PHE A 217 -3.40 -5.88 -19.00
N ASP A 218 -4.59 -6.23 -18.52
CA ASP A 218 -5.59 -5.23 -18.17
C ASP A 218 -5.15 -4.47 -16.90
N LEU A 219 -5.09 -3.15 -17.02
CA LEU A 219 -4.80 -2.24 -15.92
C LEU A 219 -6.06 -1.46 -15.59
N HIS A 220 -6.43 -1.43 -14.32
CA HIS A 220 -7.54 -0.63 -13.84
C HIS A 220 -7.05 0.70 -13.29
N THR A 221 -7.59 1.79 -13.79
CA THR A 221 -7.23 3.15 -13.36
C THR A 221 -8.26 3.69 -12.37
N TYR A 222 -7.77 4.30 -11.29
CA TYR A 222 -8.55 4.96 -10.26
C TYR A 222 -8.05 6.40 -10.14
N GLU A 223 -8.95 7.34 -10.34
CA GLU A 223 -8.66 8.76 -10.15
C GLU A 223 -9.15 9.21 -8.78
N PRO A 224 -8.48 10.19 -8.14
CA PRO A 224 -8.98 10.80 -6.92
C PRO A 224 -10.40 11.34 -7.10
N SER A 225 -11.31 10.97 -6.24
CA SER A 225 -12.74 11.30 -6.34
C SER A 225 -13.34 11.87 -5.05
N ASN A 226 -12.68 11.67 -3.91
CA ASN A 226 -13.14 12.19 -2.61
C ASN A 226 -12.43 13.52 -2.29
N PRO A 227 -13.13 14.67 -2.33
CA PRO A 227 -12.55 15.99 -2.06
C PRO A 227 -12.08 16.16 -0.61
N ASP A 228 -12.64 15.40 0.34
CA ASP A 228 -12.34 15.52 1.76
C ASP A 228 -11.15 14.64 2.19
N ALA A 229 -10.66 13.77 1.30
CA ALA A 229 -9.64 12.77 1.64
C ALA A 229 -8.35 13.40 2.19
N GLN A 230 -7.94 14.57 1.69
CA GLN A 230 -6.71 15.21 2.14
C GLN A 230 -6.83 15.75 3.57
N ALA A 231 -7.98 16.31 3.96
CA ALA A 231 -8.24 16.73 5.34
C ALA A 231 -8.21 15.53 6.30
N ILE A 232 -8.79 14.40 5.89
CA ILE A 232 -8.77 13.15 6.66
C ILE A 232 -7.33 12.63 6.84
N VAL A 233 -6.49 12.71 5.80
CA VAL A 233 -5.07 12.33 5.90
C VAL A 233 -4.33 13.23 6.90
N GLU A 234 -4.58 14.54 6.93
CA GLU A 234 -3.98 15.47 7.90
C GLU A 234 -4.43 15.17 9.33
N GLU A 235 -5.69 14.80 9.53
CA GLU A 235 -6.21 14.35 10.83
C GLU A 235 -5.52 13.05 11.27
N TYR A 236 -5.33 12.10 10.34
CA TYR A 236 -4.61 10.85 10.61
C TYR A 236 -3.14 11.07 10.97
N GLU A 237 -2.43 11.97 10.26
CA GLU A 237 -1.05 12.35 10.59
C GLU A 237 -0.97 12.95 12.01
N THR A 238 -1.92 13.81 12.37
CA THR A 238 -2.03 14.38 13.72
C THR A 238 -2.28 13.30 14.78
N PHE A 239 -3.17 12.36 14.48
CA PHE A 239 -3.44 11.22 15.36
C PHE A 239 -2.17 10.39 15.60
N LEU A 240 -1.42 10.03 14.54
CA LEU A 240 -0.17 9.27 14.68
C LEU A 240 0.88 10.01 15.50
N ALA A 241 1.03 11.32 15.31
CA ALA A 241 1.97 12.14 16.06
C ALA A 241 1.64 12.14 17.57
N ASN A 242 0.37 12.21 17.93
CA ASN A 242 -0.10 12.16 19.32
C ASN A 242 0.19 10.78 19.97
N GLN A 243 -0.02 9.68 19.25
CA GLN A 243 0.30 8.34 19.73
C GLN A 243 1.80 8.16 20.02
N CYS A 244 2.66 8.66 19.12
CA CYS A 244 4.12 8.62 19.33
C CYS A 244 4.58 9.41 20.57
N GLN A 245 3.88 10.47 20.96
CA GLN A 245 4.19 11.24 22.18
C GLN A 245 3.80 10.48 23.44
N LEU A 246 2.64 9.81 23.44
CA LEU A 246 2.18 9.00 24.59
C LEU A 246 3.07 7.79 24.85
N ALA A 247 3.62 7.17 23.81
CA ALA A 247 4.51 6.02 23.94
C ALA A 247 5.92 6.36 24.52
N ARG A 248 6.27 7.66 24.61
CA ARG A 248 7.57 8.14 25.15
C ARG A 248 7.51 8.57 26.61
N VAL A 249 6.37 8.54 27.24
CA VAL A 249 6.12 8.87 28.65
C VAL A 249 5.99 7.60 29.47
#